data_b5b45fd0e3acbfe0adbb19ec58dd5349
#
_entry.id   b5b45fd0e3acbfe0adbb19ec58dd5349
#
_cell.length_a   1.000
_cell.length_b   1.000
_cell.length_c   1.000
_cell.angle_alpha   90.00
_cell.angle_beta   90.00
_cell.angle_gamma   90.00
#
_symmetry.space_group_name_H-M   'P 1'
#
loop_
_entity.id
_entity.type
_entity.pdbx_description
1 polymer ?
#
loop_
_entity_poly.entity_id
_entity_poly.type
_entity_poly.pdbx_seq_one_letter_code
_entity_poly.pdbx_strand_id
1 'polypeptide(L)'
;MKEIVESYFSKRSLVNHQLASYNDCIPLLDSRGSRMENIVRNIRIGSDDYEYDNEGGLIKLDVLEKEIIVRVKNIRLGQPTIREANGAEHPATPLECRLRKLTYFAPIYLDFRIYRDDLPPSPGSELGYMDEKNVHIGNLPIMVRSARCNLHANNIDPNRKLSPDSSPEDAEQYVKLLRKYGEDPVDPGGYFIINGTERVLISMEDLAPNRVTVERNKKYAHDTEVAKIFSQKDGVRKPLNVEKRRDGMLMVKIPSAGTTAIPVVLLMRALGMSNDREIFSSIAGPVEAMKYTVANLNDVKDNEEYGVENEEEALAWLEKKFAAGQQKEYRESRVQNLLDKELLPHLGASYEHRQKKSIFLGRIVRQVLEMAINNKDPNDKDHYANKRVRLAGDLIEDLFRVSLQQLARDLKYQLERHHNRKRELKINSCLRPDVLTSKIMHALATGNWVGGRSGVSQLLDRTTYLSALSHMRRVTSPLVRSQPHFEAVSYTHLTLPTKA
;
A
#
# COMPACT_ATOMS: atom_id res chain seq x y z
N MET A 1 27.94 14.22 -23.74
CA MET A 1 27.26 14.14 -22.41
C MET A 1 26.51 15.42 -22.06
N LYS A 2 27.11 16.61 -22.20
CA LYS A 2 26.46 17.91 -21.94
C LYS A 2 25.17 18.09 -22.77
N GLU A 3 25.22 17.85 -24.07
CA GLU A 3 24.05 17.94 -24.97
C GLU A 3 22.90 16.99 -24.60
N ILE A 4 23.23 15.78 -24.11
CA ILE A 4 22.23 14.81 -23.63
C ILE A 4 21.54 15.34 -22.35
N VAL A 5 22.33 15.89 -21.43
CA VAL A 5 21.82 16.47 -20.19
C VAL A 5 20.95 17.71 -20.49
N GLU A 6 21.41 18.59 -21.36
CA GLU A 6 20.65 19.76 -21.81
C GLU A 6 19.36 19.36 -22.50
N SER A 7 19.39 18.39 -23.41
CA SER A 7 18.19 17.87 -24.08
C SER A 7 17.22 17.19 -23.11
N TYR A 8 17.71 16.53 -22.07
CA TYR A 8 16.87 15.91 -21.06
C TYR A 8 16.12 16.96 -20.22
N PHE A 9 16.86 17.95 -19.71
CA PHE A 9 16.28 18.97 -18.82
C PHE A 9 15.54 20.09 -19.56
N SER A 10 15.74 20.27 -20.86
CA SER A 10 14.93 21.19 -21.67
C SER A 10 13.46 20.77 -21.76
N LYS A 11 13.19 19.45 -21.65
CA LYS A 11 11.84 18.89 -21.75
C LYS A 11 11.26 18.41 -20.41
N ARG A 12 12.04 18.41 -19.33
CA ARG A 12 11.62 17.85 -18.04
C ARG A 12 12.00 18.75 -16.89
N SER A 13 11.00 19.09 -16.07
CA SER A 13 11.22 19.79 -14.80
C SER A 13 12.13 18.96 -13.88
N LEU A 14 12.97 19.63 -13.08
CA LEU A 14 13.82 19.02 -12.07
C LEU A 14 13.03 18.23 -10.98
N VAL A 15 11.74 18.50 -10.83
CA VAL A 15 10.81 17.81 -9.91
C VAL A 15 9.85 16.88 -10.64
N ASN A 16 10.11 16.56 -11.92
CA ASN A 16 9.22 15.72 -12.72
C ASN A 16 8.94 14.34 -12.11
N HIS A 17 9.89 13.79 -11.37
CA HIS A 17 9.70 12.52 -10.66
C HIS A 17 8.54 12.57 -9.66
N GLN A 18 8.35 13.67 -8.95
CA GLN A 18 7.22 13.87 -8.02
C GLN A 18 5.91 14.06 -8.79
N LEU A 19 5.92 14.95 -9.79
CA LEU A 19 4.74 15.24 -10.61
C LEU A 19 4.25 14.03 -11.38
N ALA A 20 5.13 13.31 -12.06
CA ALA A 20 4.79 12.12 -12.82
C ALA A 20 4.22 11.02 -11.90
N SER A 21 4.90 10.74 -10.79
CA SER A 21 4.44 9.74 -9.82
C SER A 21 3.05 10.08 -9.23
N TYR A 22 2.81 11.35 -8.94
CA TYR A 22 1.51 11.81 -8.44
C TYR A 22 0.41 11.72 -9.52
N ASN A 23 0.73 12.11 -10.76
CA ASN A 23 -0.21 12.03 -11.88
C ASN A 23 -0.62 10.59 -12.20
N ASP A 24 0.30 9.62 -12.10
CA ASP A 24 0.00 8.19 -12.26
C ASP A 24 -0.94 7.65 -11.16
N CYS A 25 -0.93 8.30 -9.99
CA CYS A 25 -1.76 7.87 -8.86
C CYS A 25 -3.21 8.33 -9.01
N ILE A 26 -3.44 9.57 -9.46
CA ILE A 26 -4.75 10.20 -9.49
C ILE A 26 -5.56 9.83 -10.76
N PRO A 27 -6.91 9.79 -10.68
CA PRO A 27 -7.74 9.60 -11.86
C PRO A 27 -7.73 10.84 -12.76
N LEU A 28 -7.24 10.67 -13.98
CA LEU A 28 -7.27 11.69 -15.04
C LEU A 28 -8.35 11.35 -16.06
N LEU A 29 -8.92 12.37 -16.71
CA LEU A 29 -10.03 12.18 -17.67
C LEU A 29 -9.66 11.29 -18.86
N ASP A 30 -8.40 11.34 -19.29
CA ASP A 30 -7.92 10.67 -20.51
C ASP A 30 -7.12 9.38 -20.20
N SER A 31 -6.84 9.07 -18.92
CA SER A 31 -6.09 7.88 -18.53
C SER A 31 -7.00 6.83 -17.90
N ARG A 32 -7.13 5.66 -18.55
CA ARG A 32 -7.76 4.50 -17.93
C ARG A 32 -6.70 3.73 -17.12
N GLY A 33 -7.01 3.46 -15.86
CA GLY A 33 -6.21 2.56 -15.04
C GLY A 33 -5.26 3.26 -14.05
N SER A 34 -5.64 4.43 -13.51
CA SER A 34 -4.91 5.06 -12.40
C SER A 34 -4.84 4.13 -11.18
N ARG A 35 -3.83 4.34 -10.32
CA ARG A 35 -3.68 3.52 -9.10
C ARG A 35 -4.88 3.66 -8.17
N MET A 36 -5.49 4.85 -8.06
CA MET A 36 -6.71 5.06 -7.27
C MET A 36 -7.91 4.31 -7.85
N GLU A 37 -8.05 4.22 -9.17
CA GLU A 37 -9.09 3.40 -9.80
C GLU A 37 -8.92 1.92 -9.46
N ASN A 38 -7.69 1.41 -9.49
CA ASN A 38 -7.39 0.03 -9.11
C ASN A 38 -7.71 -0.24 -7.64
N ILE A 39 -7.45 0.71 -6.73
CA ILE A 39 -7.83 0.59 -5.32
C ILE A 39 -9.35 0.49 -5.17
N VAL A 40 -10.09 1.35 -5.87
CA VAL A 40 -11.56 1.35 -5.82
C VAL A 40 -12.14 0.04 -6.35
N ARG A 41 -11.59 -0.49 -7.45
CA ARG A 41 -12.02 -1.79 -8.01
C ARG A 41 -11.74 -2.96 -7.09
N ASN A 42 -10.66 -2.89 -6.33
CA ASN A 42 -10.18 -3.99 -5.49
C ASN A 42 -10.65 -3.92 -4.03
N ILE A 43 -11.45 -2.92 -3.66
CA ILE A 43 -11.95 -2.84 -2.28
C ILE A 43 -12.98 -3.94 -2.01
N ARG A 44 -12.82 -4.67 -0.90
CA ARG A 44 -13.71 -5.75 -0.44
C ARG A 44 -13.95 -5.58 1.06
N ILE A 45 -15.20 -5.44 1.47
CA ILE A 45 -15.60 -5.28 2.87
C ILE A 45 -16.80 -6.19 3.16
N GLY A 46 -16.67 -7.05 4.18
CA GLY A 46 -17.75 -7.93 4.63
C GLY A 46 -17.99 -9.15 3.75
N SER A 47 -17.09 -9.47 2.82
CA SER A 47 -17.10 -10.70 2.02
C SER A 47 -15.79 -11.45 2.26
N ASP A 48 -15.87 -12.76 2.45
CA ASP A 48 -14.71 -13.65 2.48
C ASP A 48 -14.31 -14.12 1.07
N ASP A 49 -15.18 -13.92 0.08
CA ASP A 49 -14.91 -14.24 -1.31
C ASP A 49 -13.96 -13.21 -1.92
N TYR A 50 -12.75 -13.67 -2.20
CA TYR A 50 -11.69 -12.86 -2.82
C TYR A 50 -11.63 -13.02 -4.34
N GLU A 51 -12.66 -13.58 -4.96
CA GLU A 51 -12.73 -13.59 -6.42
C GLU A 51 -12.84 -12.15 -6.93
N TYR A 52 -11.81 -11.77 -7.69
CA TYR A 52 -11.81 -10.52 -8.42
C TYR A 52 -12.82 -10.61 -9.55
N ASP A 53 -14.03 -10.17 -9.30
CA ASP A 53 -14.95 -9.96 -10.40
C ASP A 53 -14.69 -8.56 -11.01
N ASN A 54 -14.91 -8.45 -12.33
CA ASN A 54 -14.65 -7.21 -13.08
C ASN A 54 -15.71 -6.12 -12.82
N GLU A 55 -16.63 -6.32 -11.87
CA GLU A 55 -17.75 -5.41 -11.62
C GLU A 55 -17.44 -4.24 -10.68
N GLY A 56 -16.25 -4.19 -10.10
CA GLY A 56 -15.80 -3.11 -9.21
C GLY A 56 -15.71 -3.50 -7.74
N GLY A 57 -15.57 -2.50 -6.86
CA GLY A 57 -15.44 -2.69 -5.42
C GLY A 57 -16.71 -3.29 -4.79
N LEU A 58 -16.56 -4.10 -3.74
CA LEU A 58 -17.65 -4.80 -3.07
C LEU A 58 -17.73 -4.44 -1.59
N ILE A 59 -18.92 -4.06 -1.13
CA ILE A 59 -19.24 -3.89 0.29
C ILE A 59 -20.51 -4.71 0.55
N LYS A 60 -20.36 -5.82 1.29
CA LYS A 60 -21.46 -6.69 1.69
C LYS A 60 -21.92 -6.30 3.10
N LEU A 61 -23.23 -6.11 3.30
CA LEU A 61 -23.80 -5.80 4.59
C LEU A 61 -24.19 -7.09 5.32
N ASP A 62 -23.94 -7.15 6.62
CA ASP A 62 -24.34 -8.26 7.49
C ASP A 62 -25.74 -7.97 8.05
N VAL A 63 -26.78 -8.37 7.31
CA VAL A 63 -28.17 -8.17 7.71
C VAL A 63 -28.89 -9.52 7.78
N LEU A 64 -29.63 -9.75 8.85
CA LEU A 64 -30.17 -11.05 9.27
C LEU A 64 -31.17 -11.71 8.28
N GLU A 65 -31.83 -10.95 7.41
CA GLU A 65 -32.91 -11.50 6.55
C GLU A 65 -32.78 -11.15 5.06
N LYS A 66 -31.84 -10.29 4.66
CA LYS A 66 -31.73 -9.79 3.28
C LYS A 66 -30.29 -9.59 2.87
N GLU A 67 -29.98 -9.98 1.67
CA GLU A 67 -28.68 -9.71 1.07
C GLU A 67 -28.68 -8.30 0.45
N ILE A 68 -27.85 -7.41 1.03
CA ILE A 68 -27.65 -6.06 0.50
C ILE A 68 -26.19 -5.94 0.09
N ILE A 69 -25.99 -5.71 -1.21
CA ILE A 69 -24.66 -5.59 -1.80
C ILE A 69 -24.49 -4.19 -2.37
N VAL A 70 -23.42 -3.52 -2.00
CA VAL A 70 -23.04 -2.23 -2.56
C VAL A 70 -21.80 -2.40 -3.44
N ARG A 71 -21.93 -2.09 -4.73
CA ARG A 71 -20.81 -2.05 -5.68
C ARG A 71 -20.31 -0.64 -5.83
N VAL A 72 -18.98 -0.49 -5.75
CA VAL A 72 -18.28 0.77 -6.01
C VAL A 72 -17.69 0.71 -7.41
N LYS A 73 -18.10 1.65 -8.28
CA LYS A 73 -17.76 1.58 -9.72
C LYS A 73 -16.64 2.54 -10.10
N ASN A 74 -17.00 3.75 -10.48
CA ASN A 74 -16.07 4.71 -11.07
C ASN A 74 -15.66 5.76 -10.05
N ILE A 75 -14.37 6.12 -10.07
CA ILE A 75 -13.84 7.26 -9.32
C ILE A 75 -13.60 8.43 -10.27
N ARG A 76 -13.94 9.62 -9.81
CA ARG A 76 -13.66 10.88 -10.52
C ARG A 76 -13.09 11.91 -9.58
N LEU A 77 -12.10 12.64 -10.06
CA LEU A 77 -11.50 13.75 -9.34
C LEU A 77 -11.94 15.06 -10.02
N GLY A 78 -12.55 15.96 -9.25
CA GLY A 78 -12.95 17.28 -9.73
C GLY A 78 -11.77 18.21 -9.96
N GLN A 79 -12.08 19.48 -10.28
CA GLN A 79 -11.09 20.56 -10.30
C GLN A 79 -11.03 21.22 -8.91
N PRO A 80 -9.89 21.80 -8.52
CA PRO A 80 -9.80 22.60 -7.31
C PRO A 80 -10.70 23.84 -7.38
N THR A 81 -11.67 23.91 -6.47
CA THR A 81 -12.60 25.03 -6.35
C THR A 81 -12.70 25.51 -4.92
N ILE A 82 -12.96 26.79 -4.73
CA ILE A 82 -13.31 27.38 -3.44
C ILE A 82 -14.78 27.75 -3.48
N ARG A 83 -15.48 27.31 -2.45
CA ARG A 83 -16.88 27.70 -2.22
C ARG A 83 -16.94 28.78 -1.16
N GLU A 84 -17.43 29.94 -1.55
CA GLU A 84 -17.59 31.09 -0.67
C GLU A 84 -18.83 30.97 0.24
N ALA A 85 -18.87 31.75 1.29
CA ALA A 85 -19.98 31.75 2.26
C ALA A 85 -21.35 32.10 1.61
N ASN A 86 -21.34 32.86 0.52
CA ASN A 86 -22.54 33.17 -0.27
C ASN A 86 -22.97 32.03 -1.22
N GLY A 87 -22.24 30.90 -1.23
CA GLY A 87 -22.51 29.76 -2.09
C GLY A 87 -21.91 29.85 -3.48
N ALA A 88 -21.25 30.94 -3.85
CA ALA A 88 -20.53 31.04 -5.13
C ALA A 88 -19.30 30.14 -5.16
N GLU A 89 -19.06 29.48 -6.28
CA GLU A 89 -17.88 28.63 -6.50
C GLU A 89 -16.99 29.24 -7.59
N HIS A 90 -15.70 29.27 -7.33
CA HIS A 90 -14.71 29.71 -8.29
C HIS A 90 -13.47 28.82 -8.29
N PRO A 91 -12.69 28.75 -9.37
CA PRO A 91 -11.46 27.99 -9.41
C PRO A 91 -10.47 28.46 -8.36
N ALA A 92 -9.99 27.53 -7.51
CA ALA A 92 -8.98 27.82 -6.50
C ALA A 92 -7.62 28.09 -7.14
N THR A 93 -6.89 29.09 -6.68
CA THR A 93 -5.49 29.29 -7.03
C THR A 93 -4.57 28.95 -5.86
N PRO A 94 -3.37 28.42 -6.10
CA PRO A 94 -2.41 28.15 -5.03
C PRO A 94 -2.06 29.41 -4.23
N LEU A 95 -1.90 30.57 -4.88
CA LEU A 95 -1.65 31.85 -4.19
C LEU A 95 -2.78 32.20 -3.22
N GLU A 96 -4.02 32.10 -3.67
CA GLU A 96 -5.18 32.38 -2.81
C GLU A 96 -5.23 31.44 -1.59
N CYS A 97 -4.95 30.14 -1.80
CA CYS A 97 -4.90 29.18 -0.70
C CYS A 97 -3.79 29.52 0.31
N ARG A 98 -2.62 30.02 -0.13
CA ARG A 98 -1.56 30.50 0.77
C ARG A 98 -2.00 31.71 1.58
N LEU A 99 -2.56 32.73 0.92
CA LEU A 99 -2.96 33.97 1.56
C LEU A 99 -4.12 33.80 2.54
N ARG A 100 -5.13 33.03 2.15
CA ARG A 100 -6.34 32.77 2.99
C ARG A 100 -6.16 31.62 3.96
N LYS A 101 -4.97 30.99 4.04
CA LYS A 101 -4.68 29.82 4.90
C LYS A 101 -5.62 28.63 4.63
N LEU A 102 -5.97 28.43 3.35
CA LEU A 102 -6.80 27.32 2.91
C LEU A 102 -5.94 26.15 2.45
N THR A 103 -6.57 24.99 2.30
CA THR A 103 -5.94 23.83 1.68
C THR A 103 -6.30 23.78 0.20
N TYR A 104 -5.31 23.57 -0.65
CA TYR A 104 -5.51 23.39 -2.08
C TYR A 104 -5.90 21.94 -2.39
N PHE A 105 -7.20 21.70 -2.56
CA PHE A 105 -7.75 20.36 -2.77
C PHE A 105 -8.79 20.33 -3.90
N ALA A 106 -9.09 19.13 -4.39
CA ALA A 106 -10.19 18.84 -5.30
C ALA A 106 -11.14 17.80 -4.71
N PRO A 107 -12.45 17.89 -5.01
CA PRO A 107 -13.43 16.92 -4.53
C PRO A 107 -13.30 15.58 -5.28
N ILE A 108 -13.46 14.48 -4.54
CA ILE A 108 -13.50 13.12 -5.09
C ILE A 108 -14.94 12.65 -5.12
N TYR A 109 -15.34 12.05 -6.24
CA TYR A 109 -16.66 11.47 -6.45
C TYR A 109 -16.55 9.99 -6.79
N LEU A 110 -17.48 9.19 -6.27
CA LEU A 110 -17.66 7.78 -6.62
C LEU A 110 -19.08 7.54 -7.15
N ASP A 111 -19.19 6.53 -8.00
CA ASP A 111 -20.47 5.99 -8.43
C ASP A 111 -20.71 4.68 -7.67
N PHE A 112 -21.90 4.54 -7.10
CA PHE A 112 -22.32 3.37 -6.35
C PHE A 112 -23.51 2.70 -7.01
N ARG A 113 -23.60 1.37 -6.84
CA ARG A 113 -24.78 0.56 -7.19
C ARG A 113 -25.16 -0.30 -6.00
N ILE A 114 -26.39 -0.16 -5.54
CA ILE A 114 -26.96 -0.91 -4.42
C ILE A 114 -27.84 -2.00 -4.99
N TYR A 115 -27.54 -3.26 -4.71
CA TYR A 115 -28.40 -4.41 -5.03
C TYR A 115 -29.23 -4.76 -3.79
N ARG A 116 -30.54 -5.01 -3.99
CA ARG A 116 -31.49 -5.31 -2.92
C ARG A 116 -32.59 -6.25 -3.43
N ASP A 117 -33.02 -7.18 -2.56
CA ASP A 117 -34.07 -8.16 -2.85
C ASP A 117 -35.46 -7.53 -3.00
N ASP A 118 -35.70 -6.36 -2.40
CA ASP A 118 -36.99 -5.68 -2.41
C ASP A 118 -37.19 -4.78 -3.65
N LEU A 119 -36.22 -4.69 -4.52
CA LEU A 119 -36.31 -3.99 -5.80
C LEU A 119 -36.73 -4.97 -6.94
N PRO A 120 -37.46 -4.48 -7.95
CA PRO A 120 -37.81 -5.34 -9.09
C PRO A 120 -36.52 -5.80 -9.81
N PRO A 121 -36.49 -7.09 -10.26
CA PRO A 121 -35.34 -7.63 -10.98
C PRO A 121 -34.94 -6.76 -12.16
N SER A 122 -33.65 -6.54 -12.34
CA SER A 122 -33.10 -5.72 -13.43
C SER A 122 -32.52 -6.61 -14.54
N PRO A 123 -32.45 -6.14 -15.79
CA PRO A 123 -31.89 -6.93 -16.89
C PRO A 123 -30.48 -7.44 -16.58
N GLY A 124 -30.31 -8.77 -16.55
CA GLY A 124 -29.02 -9.42 -16.26
C GLY A 124 -28.68 -9.62 -14.79
N SER A 125 -29.62 -9.38 -13.86
CA SER A 125 -29.43 -9.64 -12.42
C SER A 125 -30.75 -10.17 -11.82
N GLU A 126 -30.65 -11.16 -10.94
CA GLU A 126 -31.78 -11.66 -10.15
C GLU A 126 -32.26 -10.63 -9.11
N LEU A 127 -31.36 -9.75 -8.68
CA LEU A 127 -31.63 -8.67 -7.75
C LEU A 127 -31.92 -7.35 -8.49
N GLY A 128 -32.84 -6.55 -7.95
CA GLY A 128 -33.02 -5.18 -8.39
C GLY A 128 -31.88 -4.29 -7.92
N TYR A 129 -31.54 -3.25 -8.66
CA TYR A 129 -30.50 -2.32 -8.27
C TYR A 129 -30.91 -0.85 -8.38
N MET A 130 -30.25 -0.02 -7.60
CA MET A 130 -30.34 1.44 -7.64
C MET A 130 -28.95 2.06 -7.80
N ASP A 131 -28.80 2.93 -8.79
CA ASP A 131 -27.53 3.65 -9.03
C ASP A 131 -27.57 5.03 -8.37
N GLU A 132 -26.54 5.32 -7.56
CA GLU A 132 -26.25 6.67 -7.07
C GLU A 132 -24.95 7.15 -7.71
N LYS A 133 -25.03 8.15 -8.59
CA LYS A 133 -23.90 8.68 -9.32
C LYS A 133 -23.38 9.98 -8.69
N ASN A 134 -22.08 10.27 -8.88
CA ASN A 134 -21.44 11.50 -8.42
C ASN A 134 -21.57 11.74 -6.90
N VAL A 135 -21.46 10.68 -6.10
CA VAL A 135 -21.48 10.82 -4.64
C VAL A 135 -20.15 11.39 -4.18
N HIS A 136 -20.17 12.53 -3.49
CA HIS A 136 -18.97 13.16 -2.92
C HIS A 136 -18.47 12.37 -1.72
N ILE A 137 -17.25 11.82 -1.81
CA ILE A 137 -16.66 10.97 -0.75
C ILE A 137 -15.58 11.66 0.08
N GLY A 138 -15.15 12.83 -0.33
CA GLY A 138 -14.11 13.61 0.37
C GLY A 138 -13.28 14.45 -0.58
N ASN A 139 -12.25 15.08 -0.03
CA ASN A 139 -11.37 15.98 -0.74
C ASN A 139 -9.93 15.45 -0.76
N LEU A 140 -9.27 15.56 -1.92
CA LEU A 140 -7.87 15.18 -2.11
C LEU A 140 -7.02 16.44 -2.28
N PRO A 141 -5.97 16.65 -1.48
CA PRO A 141 -4.99 17.71 -1.73
C PRO A 141 -4.31 17.52 -3.08
N ILE A 142 -4.23 18.58 -3.86
CA ILE A 142 -3.68 18.58 -5.21
C ILE A 142 -2.25 19.11 -5.18
N MET A 143 -1.34 18.36 -5.80
CA MET A 143 0.05 18.78 -5.97
C MET A 143 0.11 19.95 -6.95
N VAL A 144 0.80 21.02 -6.56
CA VAL A 144 0.94 22.23 -7.40
C VAL A 144 1.64 21.85 -8.71
N ARG A 145 1.11 22.32 -9.82
CA ARG A 145 1.51 22.04 -11.23
C ARG A 145 1.30 20.59 -11.70
N SER A 146 0.63 19.74 -10.92
CA SER A 146 0.18 18.43 -11.41
C SER A 146 -0.93 18.57 -12.48
N ALA A 147 -1.25 17.50 -13.18
CA ALA A 147 -2.25 17.50 -14.26
C ALA A 147 -3.65 17.99 -13.85
N ARG A 148 -4.01 17.88 -12.55
CA ARG A 148 -5.28 18.42 -12.00
C ARG A 148 -5.15 19.80 -11.37
N CYS A 149 -3.96 20.35 -11.31
CA CYS A 149 -3.75 21.72 -10.84
C CYS A 149 -4.32 22.74 -11.83
N ASN A 150 -4.98 23.79 -11.32
CA ASN A 150 -5.48 24.89 -12.15
C ASN A 150 -4.36 25.69 -12.83
N LEU A 151 -3.12 25.60 -12.31
CA LEU A 151 -1.94 26.18 -12.94
C LEU A 151 -1.29 25.29 -14.01
N HIS A 152 -1.80 24.07 -14.23
CA HIS A 152 -1.28 23.22 -15.29
C HIS A 152 -1.56 23.81 -16.66
N ALA A 153 -0.64 23.64 -17.62
CA ALA A 153 -0.75 24.23 -18.96
C ALA A 153 -2.08 23.94 -19.67
N ASN A 154 -2.65 22.76 -19.44
CA ASN A 154 -3.95 22.37 -20.01
C ASN A 154 -5.16 23.00 -19.31
N ASN A 155 -5.01 23.57 -18.12
CA ASN A 155 -6.12 24.02 -17.27
C ASN A 155 -6.08 25.54 -17.02
N ILE A 156 -4.92 26.19 -17.20
CA ILE A 156 -4.69 27.59 -16.85
C ILE A 156 -5.45 28.55 -17.77
N ASP A 157 -5.62 28.18 -19.03
CA ASP A 157 -6.43 28.93 -19.99
C ASP A 157 -7.76 28.22 -20.22
N PRO A 158 -8.92 28.85 -19.88
CA PRO A 158 -10.21 28.22 -20.09
C PRO A 158 -10.57 28.02 -21.57
N ASN A 159 -9.94 28.74 -22.45
CA ASN A 159 -10.27 28.76 -23.89
C ASN A 159 -9.38 27.86 -24.74
N ARG A 160 -8.15 27.57 -24.27
CA ARG A 160 -7.15 26.85 -25.06
C ARG A 160 -6.24 26.02 -24.19
N LYS A 161 -5.97 24.77 -24.60
CA LYS A 161 -4.90 23.95 -24.02
C LYS A 161 -3.56 24.46 -24.56
N LEU A 162 -2.68 24.83 -23.65
CA LEU A 162 -1.34 25.33 -24.00
C LEU A 162 -0.35 24.16 -24.03
N SER A 163 0.61 24.24 -24.95
CA SER A 163 1.72 23.27 -25.06
C SER A 163 3.06 24.00 -24.99
N PRO A 164 3.49 24.45 -23.79
CA PRO A 164 4.69 25.27 -23.63
C PRO A 164 5.97 24.60 -24.14
N ASP A 165 6.00 23.26 -24.12
CA ASP A 165 7.16 22.48 -24.58
C ASP A 165 7.26 22.39 -26.11
N SER A 166 6.17 22.69 -26.82
CA SER A 166 6.08 22.52 -28.28
C SER A 166 6.07 23.84 -29.06
N SER A 167 5.64 24.93 -28.44
CA SER A 167 5.48 26.23 -29.07
C SER A 167 6.04 27.34 -28.18
N PRO A 168 6.95 28.20 -28.70
CA PRO A 168 7.45 29.37 -27.99
C PRO A 168 6.34 30.37 -27.62
N GLU A 169 5.32 30.52 -28.49
CA GLU A 169 4.18 31.39 -28.24
C GLU A 169 3.34 30.92 -27.06
N ASP A 170 3.09 29.61 -26.98
CA ASP A 170 2.39 28.99 -25.86
C ASP A 170 3.18 29.12 -24.56
N ALA A 171 4.52 29.01 -24.62
CA ALA A 171 5.39 29.20 -23.47
C ALA A 171 5.31 30.65 -22.94
N GLU A 172 5.36 31.65 -23.82
CA GLU A 172 5.20 33.08 -23.43
C GLU A 172 3.81 33.35 -22.85
N GLN A 173 2.77 32.79 -23.46
CA GLN A 173 1.39 32.95 -22.96
C GLN A 173 1.24 32.31 -21.60
N TYR A 174 1.80 31.11 -21.41
CA TYR A 174 1.78 30.40 -20.13
C TYR A 174 2.45 31.21 -19.01
N VAL A 175 3.63 31.78 -19.29
CA VAL A 175 4.35 32.67 -18.35
C VAL A 175 3.52 33.92 -18.02
N LYS A 176 2.87 34.55 -19.02
CA LYS A 176 1.99 35.70 -18.79
C LYS A 176 0.80 35.37 -17.90
N LEU A 177 0.18 34.19 -18.10
CA LEU A 177 -0.94 33.74 -17.29
C LEU A 177 -0.50 33.41 -15.85
N LEU A 178 0.63 32.75 -15.65
CA LEU A 178 1.18 32.50 -14.31
C LEU A 178 1.40 33.82 -13.55
N ARG A 179 2.00 34.81 -14.18
CA ARG A 179 2.19 36.15 -13.57
C ARG A 179 0.85 36.82 -13.25
N LYS A 180 -0.16 36.66 -14.12
CA LYS A 180 -1.52 37.20 -13.89
C LYS A 180 -2.15 36.56 -12.64
N TYR A 181 -1.91 35.26 -12.38
CA TYR A 181 -2.36 34.58 -11.17
C TYR A 181 -1.44 34.81 -9.96
N GLY A 182 -0.40 35.64 -10.10
CA GLY A 182 0.54 35.96 -9.03
C GLY A 182 1.51 34.86 -8.69
N GLU A 183 1.67 33.87 -9.56
CA GLU A 183 2.57 32.73 -9.35
C GLU A 183 3.91 32.93 -10.07
N ASP A 184 4.98 32.45 -9.43
CA ASP A 184 6.33 32.50 -10.01
C ASP A 184 6.44 31.51 -11.20
N PRO A 185 6.76 32.00 -12.42
CA PRO A 185 6.98 31.12 -13.56
C PRO A 185 8.12 30.11 -13.37
N VAL A 186 9.11 30.46 -12.55
CA VAL A 186 10.30 29.60 -12.28
C VAL A 186 10.00 28.51 -11.26
N ASP A 187 8.96 28.66 -10.43
CA ASP A 187 8.60 27.63 -9.46
C ASP A 187 8.22 26.32 -10.17
N PRO A 188 8.93 25.20 -9.93
CA PRO A 188 8.66 23.94 -10.61
C PRO A 188 7.40 23.22 -10.13
N GLY A 189 6.79 23.60 -8.99
CA GLY A 189 5.71 22.86 -8.34
C GLY A 189 6.23 21.61 -7.63
N GLY A 190 5.40 20.57 -7.51
CA GLY A 190 5.80 19.31 -6.87
C GLY A 190 5.60 19.28 -5.34
N TYR A 191 4.81 20.17 -4.79
CA TYR A 191 4.47 20.29 -3.37
C TYR A 191 2.97 20.51 -3.17
N PHE A 192 2.50 20.40 -1.93
CA PHE A 192 1.12 20.59 -1.53
C PHE A 192 0.96 21.85 -0.69
N ILE A 193 -0.25 22.44 -0.71
CA ILE A 193 -0.61 23.56 0.16
C ILE A 193 -1.68 23.06 1.15
N ILE A 194 -1.31 23.01 2.41
CA ILE A 194 -2.14 22.52 3.51
C ILE A 194 -2.29 23.61 4.56
N ASN A 195 -3.52 24.10 4.76
CA ASN A 195 -3.80 25.22 5.66
C ASN A 195 -2.89 26.43 5.41
N GLY A 196 -2.67 26.76 4.14
CA GLY A 196 -1.80 27.85 3.70
C GLY A 196 -0.30 27.59 3.78
N THR A 197 0.13 26.43 4.29
CA THR A 197 1.55 26.06 4.38
C THR A 197 1.95 25.13 3.24
N GLU A 198 3.12 25.35 2.67
CA GLU A 198 3.67 24.50 1.63
C GLU A 198 4.32 23.26 2.24
N ARG A 199 3.92 22.09 1.77
CA ARG A 199 4.37 20.79 2.24
C ARG A 199 4.92 19.96 1.10
N VAL A 200 6.06 19.32 1.33
CA VAL A 200 6.68 18.39 0.37
C VAL A 200 6.68 16.97 0.90
N LEU A 201 6.41 16.00 0.03
CA LEU A 201 6.57 14.59 0.35
C LEU A 201 8.00 14.16 0.03
N ILE A 202 8.68 13.68 1.04
CA ILE A 202 10.06 13.20 0.90
C ILE A 202 10.04 11.80 0.29
N SER A 203 10.79 11.61 -0.78
CA SER A 203 10.97 10.28 -1.38
C SER A 203 11.63 9.33 -0.39
N MET A 204 11.20 8.08 -0.36
CA MET A 204 11.67 7.10 0.61
C MET A 204 12.33 5.93 -0.09
N GLU A 205 13.48 5.54 0.40
CA GLU A 205 14.16 4.32 0.00
C GLU A 205 13.73 3.18 0.94
N ASP A 206 13.20 2.09 0.41
CA ASP A 206 12.71 0.96 1.19
C ASP A 206 13.18 -0.36 0.59
N LEU A 207 13.24 -1.42 1.39
CA LEU A 207 13.56 -2.76 0.90
C LEU A 207 12.48 -3.23 -0.09
N ALA A 208 12.93 -3.89 -1.16
CA ALA A 208 12.04 -4.44 -2.17
C ALA A 208 11.05 -5.43 -1.53
N PRO A 209 9.73 -5.25 -1.70
CA PRO A 209 8.75 -6.21 -1.20
C PRO A 209 8.85 -7.54 -1.96
N ASN A 210 8.31 -8.61 -1.34
CA ASN A 210 8.20 -9.94 -1.92
C ASN A 210 9.54 -10.62 -2.26
N ARG A 211 10.62 -10.10 -1.73
CA ARG A 211 11.97 -10.64 -1.91
C ARG A 211 12.50 -11.22 -0.60
N VAL A 212 12.97 -12.44 -0.66
CA VAL A 212 13.61 -13.12 0.48
C VAL A 212 15.04 -12.58 0.64
N THR A 213 15.39 -12.19 1.86
CA THR A 213 16.75 -11.82 2.25
C THR A 213 17.21 -12.74 3.37
N VAL A 214 18.35 -13.37 3.23
CA VAL A 214 18.93 -14.25 4.25
C VAL A 214 20.11 -13.56 4.90
N GLU A 215 20.14 -13.57 6.23
CA GLU A 215 21.17 -12.90 7.03
C GLU A 215 21.56 -13.73 8.26
N ARG A 216 22.73 -13.46 8.81
CA ARG A 216 23.13 -13.98 10.11
C ARG A 216 22.77 -12.99 11.20
N ASN A 217 22.08 -13.46 12.22
CA ASN A 217 21.70 -12.62 13.34
C ASN A 217 22.77 -12.70 14.44
N LYS A 218 23.60 -11.66 14.56
CA LYS A 218 24.66 -11.57 15.57
C LYS A 218 24.17 -11.07 16.94
N LYS A 219 22.89 -10.79 17.10
CA LYS A 219 22.30 -10.23 18.33
C LYS A 219 22.26 -11.21 19.50
N TYR A 220 22.20 -12.51 19.21
CA TYR A 220 22.30 -13.57 20.19
C TYR A 220 23.75 -14.04 20.24
N ALA A 221 24.23 -14.47 21.39
CA ALA A 221 25.60 -14.93 21.61
C ALA A 221 26.06 -16.03 20.61
N HIS A 222 25.19 -16.44 19.71
CA HIS A 222 25.40 -17.43 18.68
C HIS A 222 24.80 -16.95 17.37
N ASP A 223 25.52 -17.16 16.28
CA ASP A 223 25.05 -16.88 14.93
C ASP A 223 23.86 -17.78 14.60
N THR A 224 22.72 -17.19 14.30
CA THR A 224 21.54 -17.87 13.78
C THR A 224 21.23 -17.34 12.39
N GLU A 225 20.98 -18.25 11.46
CA GLU A 225 20.59 -17.88 10.10
C GLU A 225 19.10 -17.55 10.07
N VAL A 226 18.78 -16.38 9.53
CA VAL A 226 17.40 -15.87 9.46
C VAL A 226 17.09 -15.39 8.05
N ALA A 227 16.03 -15.94 7.47
CA ALA A 227 15.44 -15.37 6.25
C ALA A 227 14.30 -14.40 6.63
N LYS A 228 14.30 -13.23 6.01
CA LYS A 228 13.26 -12.23 6.17
C LYS A 228 12.61 -11.91 4.83
N ILE A 229 11.30 -11.80 4.83
CA ILE A 229 10.53 -11.34 3.68
C ILE A 229 9.46 -10.35 4.13
N PHE A 230 9.33 -9.26 3.38
CA PHE A 230 8.19 -8.35 3.49
C PHE A 230 7.19 -8.68 2.38
N SER A 231 6.24 -9.55 2.71
CA SER A 231 5.17 -9.89 1.78
C SER A 231 4.21 -8.71 1.65
N GLN A 232 4.02 -8.22 0.43
CA GLN A 232 3.14 -7.09 0.16
C GLN A 232 2.21 -7.38 -1.00
N LYS A 233 0.93 -7.20 -0.77
CA LYS A 233 -0.12 -7.21 -1.79
C LYS A 233 -1.17 -6.16 -1.42
N ASP A 234 -1.64 -5.40 -2.41
CA ASP A 234 -2.70 -4.41 -2.24
C ASP A 234 -2.50 -3.44 -1.05
N GLY A 235 -1.25 -2.97 -0.86
CA GLY A 235 -0.87 -2.05 0.23
C GLY A 235 -0.75 -2.68 1.61
N VAL A 236 -1.16 -3.94 1.79
CA VAL A 236 -0.94 -4.69 3.04
C VAL A 236 0.45 -5.29 3.02
N ARG A 237 1.29 -4.89 3.98
CA ARG A 237 2.65 -5.39 4.16
C ARG A 237 2.73 -6.25 5.40
N LYS A 238 3.05 -7.53 5.24
CA LYS A 238 3.19 -8.51 6.31
C LYS A 238 4.62 -9.06 6.34
N PRO A 239 5.39 -8.83 7.42
CA PRO A 239 6.70 -9.42 7.59
C PRO A 239 6.57 -10.89 7.95
N LEU A 240 7.50 -11.71 7.46
CA LEU A 240 7.68 -13.09 7.81
C LEU A 240 9.16 -13.35 8.04
N ASN A 241 9.49 -14.01 9.15
CA ASN A 241 10.85 -14.42 9.47
C ASN A 241 10.90 -15.94 9.58
N VAL A 242 11.86 -16.55 8.92
CA VAL A 242 12.17 -17.99 9.05
C VAL A 242 13.57 -18.10 9.62
N GLU A 243 13.72 -18.75 10.77
CA GLU A 243 15.00 -18.87 11.47
C GLU A 243 15.37 -20.33 11.69
N LYS A 244 16.64 -20.65 11.53
CA LYS A 244 17.22 -21.89 12.00
C LYS A 244 17.76 -21.62 13.39
N ARG A 245 17.21 -22.32 14.39
CA ARG A 245 17.69 -22.25 15.76
C ARG A 245 19.00 -23.01 15.94
N ARG A 246 19.63 -22.82 17.07
CA ARG A 246 20.90 -23.48 17.44
C ARG A 246 20.79 -24.98 17.56
N ASP A 247 19.64 -25.45 18.03
CA ASP A 247 19.29 -26.88 18.13
C ASP A 247 19.00 -27.55 16.76
N GLY A 248 19.03 -26.76 15.67
CA GLY A 248 18.72 -27.21 14.31
C GLY A 248 17.25 -27.10 13.94
N MET A 249 16.37 -26.70 14.88
CA MET A 249 14.97 -26.48 14.61
C MET A 249 14.72 -25.30 13.67
N LEU A 250 13.85 -25.53 12.71
CA LEU A 250 13.41 -24.53 11.73
C LEU A 250 12.09 -23.91 12.19
N MET A 251 12.11 -22.63 12.47
CA MET A 251 10.97 -21.91 13.05
C MET A 251 10.52 -20.75 12.18
N VAL A 252 9.22 -20.55 12.11
CA VAL A 252 8.59 -19.39 11.45
C VAL A 252 8.07 -18.43 12.50
N LYS A 253 8.35 -17.14 12.35
CA LYS A 253 7.77 -16.07 13.15
C LYS A 253 6.91 -15.20 12.25
N ILE A 254 5.64 -15.05 12.62
CA ILE A 254 4.67 -14.19 11.97
C ILE A 254 4.38 -13.01 12.92
N PRO A 255 5.08 -11.86 12.78
CA PRO A 255 4.96 -10.77 13.75
C PRO A 255 3.54 -10.21 13.91
N SER A 256 2.69 -10.33 12.88
CA SER A 256 1.28 -9.93 12.94
C SER A 256 0.43 -10.88 13.80
N ALA A 257 0.86 -12.12 13.98
CA ALA A 257 0.17 -13.13 14.81
C ALA A 257 0.67 -13.16 16.25
N GLY A 258 1.80 -12.49 16.55
CA GLY A 258 2.41 -12.45 17.87
C GLY A 258 3.88 -12.84 17.87
N THR A 259 4.42 -13.05 19.07
CA THR A 259 5.84 -13.41 19.28
C THR A 259 6.12 -14.91 19.21
N THR A 260 5.09 -15.73 19.14
CA THR A 260 5.22 -17.21 19.14
C THR A 260 5.86 -17.68 17.84
N ALA A 261 6.89 -18.49 17.97
CA ALA A 261 7.52 -19.15 16.83
C ALA A 261 6.82 -20.51 16.57
N ILE A 262 6.60 -20.83 15.32
CA ILE A 262 5.89 -22.03 14.85
C ILE A 262 6.91 -22.90 14.12
N PRO A 263 6.99 -24.23 14.39
CA PRO A 263 7.79 -25.12 13.56
C PRO A 263 7.38 -25.06 12.10
N VAL A 264 8.36 -24.97 11.18
CA VAL A 264 8.09 -24.88 9.74
C VAL A 264 7.26 -26.06 9.25
N VAL A 265 7.60 -27.28 9.67
CA VAL A 265 6.92 -28.51 9.26
C VAL A 265 5.45 -28.50 9.68
N LEU A 266 5.16 -28.10 10.93
CA LEU A 266 3.79 -27.95 11.42
C LEU A 266 2.99 -26.95 10.57
N LEU A 267 3.60 -25.81 10.25
CA LEU A 267 2.94 -24.79 9.41
C LEU A 267 2.71 -25.30 7.98
N MET A 268 3.63 -26.08 7.41
CA MET A 268 3.47 -26.69 6.08
C MET A 268 2.34 -27.73 6.07
N ARG A 269 2.17 -28.51 7.15
CA ARG A 269 1.03 -29.43 7.32
C ARG A 269 -0.29 -28.66 7.39
N ALA A 270 -0.36 -27.61 8.20
CA ALA A 270 -1.54 -26.73 8.28
C ALA A 270 -1.90 -26.04 6.96
N LEU A 271 -0.96 -25.95 6.02
CA LEU A 271 -1.17 -25.43 4.65
C LEU A 271 -1.56 -26.52 3.63
N GLY A 272 -1.86 -27.74 4.10
CA GLY A 272 -2.35 -28.84 3.27
C GLY A 272 -1.28 -29.79 2.72
N MET A 273 -0.02 -29.70 3.18
CA MET A 273 1.01 -30.73 2.88
C MET A 273 1.03 -31.81 3.95
N SER A 274 0.16 -32.81 3.81
CA SER A 274 0.07 -33.91 4.81
C SER A 274 1.17 -34.95 4.67
N ASN A 275 1.77 -35.09 3.48
CA ASN A 275 2.76 -36.11 3.19
C ASN A 275 4.20 -35.61 3.46
N ASP A 276 4.93 -36.31 4.32
CA ASP A 276 6.34 -36.00 4.65
C ASP A 276 7.22 -35.96 3.40
N ARG A 277 6.93 -36.79 2.40
CA ARG A 277 7.67 -36.81 1.13
C ARG A 277 7.47 -35.53 0.31
N GLU A 278 6.29 -34.92 0.37
CA GLU A 278 6.02 -33.64 -0.29
C GLU A 278 6.73 -32.50 0.43
N ILE A 279 6.70 -32.46 1.76
CA ILE A 279 7.43 -31.49 2.58
C ILE A 279 8.93 -31.59 2.28
N PHE A 280 9.46 -32.82 2.33
CA PHE A 280 10.86 -33.08 2.02
C PHE A 280 11.25 -32.60 0.61
N SER A 281 10.44 -32.90 -0.41
CA SER A 281 10.71 -32.50 -1.79
C SER A 281 10.62 -30.99 -2.00
N SER A 282 9.76 -30.29 -1.28
CA SER A 282 9.60 -28.83 -1.36
C SER A 282 10.81 -28.08 -0.80
N ILE A 283 11.46 -28.64 0.22
CA ILE A 283 12.68 -28.10 0.85
C ILE A 283 13.92 -28.48 0.04
N ALA A 284 13.89 -29.57 -0.72
CA ALA A 284 14.99 -30.23 -1.40
C ALA A 284 16.23 -29.34 -1.64
N GLY A 285 17.36 -29.74 -1.07
CA GLY A 285 18.63 -29.02 -1.08
C GLY A 285 19.81 -29.98 -1.11
N PRO A 286 21.03 -29.53 -0.75
CA PRO A 286 22.18 -30.40 -0.56
C PRO A 286 21.90 -31.55 0.42
N VAL A 287 22.61 -32.66 0.26
CA VAL A 287 22.42 -33.89 1.10
C VAL A 287 22.46 -33.56 2.60
N GLU A 288 23.29 -32.62 3.01
CA GLU A 288 23.40 -32.18 4.40
C GLU A 288 22.14 -31.43 4.87
N ALA A 289 21.48 -30.65 3.99
CA ALA A 289 20.21 -29.97 4.29
C ALA A 289 19.07 -30.99 4.52
N MET A 290 19.13 -32.12 3.83
CA MET A 290 18.16 -33.22 4.00
C MET A 290 18.17 -33.77 5.42
N LYS A 291 19.34 -33.88 6.06
CA LYS A 291 19.45 -34.34 7.46
C LYS A 291 18.68 -33.43 8.43
N TYR A 292 18.80 -32.08 8.24
CA TYR A 292 18.03 -31.13 9.04
C TYR A 292 16.53 -31.26 8.81
N THR A 293 16.13 -31.47 7.56
CA THR A 293 14.70 -31.63 7.22
C THR A 293 14.11 -32.88 7.87
N VAL A 294 14.80 -34.01 7.80
CA VAL A 294 14.36 -35.28 8.44
C VAL A 294 14.31 -35.13 9.96
N ALA A 295 15.32 -34.50 10.56
CA ALA A 295 15.32 -34.25 12.01
C ALA A 295 14.12 -33.40 12.45
N ASN A 296 13.80 -32.32 11.70
CA ASN A 296 12.63 -31.49 12.00
C ASN A 296 11.29 -32.22 11.76
N LEU A 297 11.20 -33.14 10.79
CA LEU A 297 10.01 -33.95 10.58
C LEU A 297 9.77 -34.88 11.76
N ASN A 298 10.82 -35.57 12.23
CA ASN A 298 10.73 -36.48 13.37
C ASN A 298 10.43 -35.72 14.67
N ASP A 299 11.10 -34.58 14.91
CA ASP A 299 10.89 -33.79 16.11
C ASP A 299 9.45 -33.28 16.25
N VAL A 300 8.82 -32.86 15.14
CA VAL A 300 7.41 -32.45 15.17
C VAL A 300 6.46 -33.59 15.44
N LYS A 301 6.81 -34.86 15.10
CA LYS A 301 6.02 -36.06 15.38
C LYS A 301 6.20 -36.54 16.80
N ASP A 302 7.45 -36.66 17.23
CA ASP A 302 7.82 -37.34 18.45
C ASP A 302 7.76 -36.44 19.70
N ASN A 303 7.75 -35.13 19.54
CA ASN A 303 7.77 -34.16 20.63
C ASN A 303 6.37 -34.02 21.26
N GLU A 304 6.27 -34.22 22.58
CA GLU A 304 5.01 -34.05 23.33
C GLU A 304 4.36 -32.67 23.20
N GLU A 305 5.15 -31.62 22.92
CA GLU A 305 4.63 -30.26 22.73
C GLU A 305 3.90 -30.11 21.38
N TYR A 306 4.33 -30.82 20.37
CA TYR A 306 3.76 -30.71 19.01
C TYR A 306 2.88 -31.91 18.67
N GLY A 307 3.43 -33.11 18.56
CA GLY A 307 2.71 -34.38 18.37
C GLY A 307 1.77 -34.36 17.16
N VAL A 308 2.24 -33.77 16.02
CA VAL A 308 1.40 -33.47 14.86
C VAL A 308 1.82 -34.31 13.67
N GLU A 309 0.89 -35.12 13.16
CA GLU A 309 1.09 -35.92 11.94
C GLU A 309 0.23 -35.45 10.76
N ASN A 310 -0.97 -34.94 11.06
CA ASN A 310 -2.00 -34.58 10.07
C ASN A 310 -2.30 -33.09 10.01
N GLU A 311 -3.02 -32.67 8.96
CA GLU A 311 -3.46 -31.27 8.78
C GLU A 311 -4.40 -30.82 9.90
N GLU A 312 -5.34 -31.69 10.31
CA GLU A 312 -6.33 -31.40 11.37
C GLU A 312 -5.66 -31.15 12.72
N GLU A 313 -4.67 -31.95 13.07
CA GLU A 313 -3.88 -31.80 14.29
C GLU A 313 -3.06 -30.51 14.27
N ALA A 314 -2.49 -30.16 13.10
CA ALA A 314 -1.74 -28.94 12.92
C ALA A 314 -2.64 -27.71 13.10
N LEU A 315 -3.84 -27.73 12.53
CA LEU A 315 -4.83 -26.68 12.71
C LEU A 315 -5.28 -26.55 14.17
N ALA A 316 -5.59 -27.68 14.83
CA ALA A 316 -5.97 -27.71 16.24
C ALA A 316 -4.87 -27.13 17.15
N TRP A 317 -3.60 -27.45 16.87
CA TRP A 317 -2.47 -26.87 17.61
C TRP A 317 -2.39 -25.33 17.42
N LEU A 318 -2.56 -24.85 16.18
CA LEU A 318 -2.57 -23.41 15.88
C LEU A 318 -3.73 -22.71 16.59
N GLU A 319 -4.93 -23.31 16.62
CA GLU A 319 -6.09 -22.78 17.33
C GLU A 319 -5.83 -22.63 18.83
N LYS A 320 -5.26 -23.67 19.45
CA LYS A 320 -4.89 -23.68 20.87
C LYS A 320 -3.87 -22.57 21.18
N LYS A 321 -2.93 -22.32 20.26
CA LYS A 321 -1.83 -21.36 20.49
C LYS A 321 -2.24 -19.90 20.21
N PHE A 322 -3.02 -19.64 19.17
CA PHE A 322 -3.32 -18.27 18.71
C PHE A 322 -4.72 -17.76 19.07
N ALA A 323 -5.61 -18.64 19.48
CA ALA A 323 -6.98 -18.27 19.82
C ALA A 323 -7.45 -18.88 21.16
N ALA A 324 -6.53 -19.11 22.08
CA ALA A 324 -6.85 -19.65 23.40
C ALA A 324 -7.92 -18.82 24.12
N GLY A 325 -8.92 -19.50 24.71
CA GLY A 325 -9.99 -18.84 25.47
C GLY A 325 -11.16 -18.30 24.65
N GLN A 326 -11.17 -18.48 23.32
CA GLN A 326 -12.27 -18.02 22.45
C GLN A 326 -13.20 -19.20 22.06
N GLN A 327 -14.41 -18.88 21.56
CA GLN A 327 -15.35 -19.89 21.06
C GLN A 327 -14.77 -20.62 19.83
N LYS A 328 -15.17 -21.88 19.61
CA LYS A 328 -14.59 -22.76 18.58
C LYS A 328 -14.67 -22.16 17.17
N GLU A 329 -15.81 -21.65 16.76
CA GLU A 329 -16.01 -21.05 15.44
C GLU A 329 -15.10 -19.83 15.20
N TYR A 330 -14.90 -19.03 16.23
CA TYR A 330 -14.01 -17.88 16.15
C TYR A 330 -12.53 -18.31 16.07
N ARG A 331 -12.14 -19.40 16.75
CA ARG A 331 -10.79 -19.96 16.69
C ARG A 331 -10.46 -20.44 15.28
N GLU A 332 -11.34 -21.22 14.66
CA GLU A 332 -11.19 -21.71 13.29
C GLU A 332 -11.05 -20.54 12.31
N SER A 333 -11.96 -19.57 12.36
CA SER A 333 -11.92 -18.37 11.51
C SER A 333 -10.64 -17.56 11.73
N ARG A 334 -10.14 -17.46 12.96
CA ARG A 334 -8.89 -16.75 13.26
C ARG A 334 -7.68 -17.43 12.63
N VAL A 335 -7.57 -18.76 12.72
CA VAL A 335 -6.48 -19.54 12.12
C VAL A 335 -6.55 -19.49 10.60
N GLN A 336 -7.74 -19.62 10.01
CA GLN A 336 -7.92 -19.49 8.57
C GLN A 336 -7.48 -18.11 8.08
N ASN A 337 -7.90 -17.04 8.75
CA ASN A 337 -7.46 -15.68 8.44
C ASN A 337 -5.94 -15.50 8.54
N LEU A 338 -5.30 -16.13 9.53
CA LEU A 338 -3.86 -16.11 9.68
C LEU A 338 -3.16 -16.80 8.50
N LEU A 339 -3.60 -17.99 8.12
CA LEU A 339 -3.01 -18.75 7.02
C LEU A 339 -3.29 -18.11 5.65
N ASP A 340 -4.48 -17.56 5.45
CA ASP A 340 -4.90 -17.04 4.15
C ASP A 340 -4.52 -15.58 3.94
N LYS A 341 -4.75 -14.71 4.93
CA LYS A 341 -4.58 -13.26 4.79
C LYS A 341 -3.29 -12.70 5.38
N GLU A 342 -2.77 -13.29 6.46
CA GLU A 342 -1.57 -12.77 7.13
C GLU A 342 -0.28 -13.44 6.68
N LEU A 343 -0.32 -14.72 6.33
CA LEU A 343 0.82 -15.45 5.82
C LEU A 343 0.96 -15.25 4.32
N LEU A 344 2.07 -14.67 3.88
CA LEU A 344 2.47 -14.50 2.46
C LEU A 344 1.31 -14.02 1.54
N PRO A 345 0.67 -12.87 1.83
CA PRO A 345 -0.48 -12.38 1.07
C PRO A 345 -0.20 -12.19 -0.43
N HIS A 346 1.05 -12.00 -0.84
CA HIS A 346 1.41 -11.81 -2.26
C HIS A 346 1.16 -13.06 -3.12
N LEU A 347 1.11 -14.25 -2.51
CA LEU A 347 0.83 -15.50 -3.23
C LEU A 347 -0.66 -15.79 -3.38
N GLY A 348 -1.52 -15.06 -2.68
CA GLY A 348 -2.97 -15.20 -2.68
C GLY A 348 -3.55 -15.25 -1.27
N ALA A 349 -4.86 -15.00 -1.15
CA ALA A 349 -5.56 -14.91 0.13
C ALA A 349 -6.71 -15.92 0.27
N SER A 350 -6.78 -16.94 -0.60
CA SER A 350 -7.78 -18.02 -0.57
C SER A 350 -7.15 -19.35 -0.22
N TYR A 351 -7.99 -20.31 0.17
CA TYR A 351 -7.59 -21.69 0.50
C TYR A 351 -6.78 -22.37 -0.61
N GLU A 352 -7.17 -22.18 -1.87
CA GLU A 352 -6.47 -22.75 -3.04
C GLU A 352 -5.00 -22.35 -3.16
N HIS A 353 -4.63 -21.21 -2.57
CA HIS A 353 -3.26 -20.71 -2.61
C HIS A 353 -2.38 -21.26 -1.48
N ARG A 354 -2.92 -22.02 -0.53
CA ARG A 354 -2.16 -22.56 0.60
C ARG A 354 -1.00 -23.46 0.16
N GLN A 355 -1.24 -24.31 -0.84
CA GLN A 355 -0.18 -25.16 -1.39
C GLN A 355 0.98 -24.34 -2.00
N LYS A 356 0.67 -23.26 -2.71
CA LYS A 356 1.70 -22.34 -3.24
C LYS A 356 2.51 -21.69 -2.13
N LYS A 357 1.86 -21.33 -1.01
CA LYS A 357 2.53 -20.77 0.17
C LYS A 357 3.46 -21.78 0.84
N SER A 358 3.05 -23.03 0.95
CA SER A 358 3.85 -24.09 1.51
C SER A 358 5.10 -24.36 0.66
N ILE A 359 4.98 -24.47 -0.66
CA ILE A 359 6.12 -24.62 -1.58
C ILE A 359 7.07 -23.41 -1.47
N PHE A 360 6.53 -22.20 -1.32
CA PHE A 360 7.36 -21.01 -1.18
C PHE A 360 8.10 -20.99 0.17
N LEU A 361 7.46 -21.44 1.24
CA LEU A 361 8.11 -21.64 2.55
C LEU A 361 9.27 -22.65 2.44
N GLY A 362 9.06 -23.76 1.74
CA GLY A 362 10.13 -24.73 1.46
C GLY A 362 11.34 -24.08 0.79
N ARG A 363 11.12 -23.22 -0.20
CA ARG A 363 12.20 -22.46 -0.85
C ARG A 363 12.93 -21.50 0.09
N ILE A 364 12.20 -20.84 1.02
CA ILE A 364 12.83 -19.97 2.03
C ILE A 364 13.72 -20.80 2.95
N VAL A 365 13.19 -21.93 3.46
CA VAL A 365 13.94 -22.85 4.32
C VAL A 365 15.21 -23.36 3.63
N ARG A 366 15.09 -23.74 2.37
CA ARG A 366 16.25 -24.15 1.56
C ARG A 366 17.35 -23.10 1.54
N GLN A 367 17.00 -21.82 1.31
CA GLN A 367 17.97 -20.71 1.32
C GLN A 367 18.63 -20.53 2.69
N VAL A 368 17.89 -20.70 3.78
CA VAL A 368 18.43 -20.65 5.15
C VAL A 368 19.43 -21.80 5.38
N LEU A 369 19.07 -23.02 4.98
CA LEU A 369 19.94 -24.20 5.10
C LEU A 369 21.18 -24.11 4.22
N GLU A 370 21.05 -23.64 2.96
CA GLU A 370 22.18 -23.40 2.06
C GLU A 370 23.19 -22.40 2.66
N MET A 371 22.69 -21.34 3.32
CA MET A 371 23.55 -20.39 4.01
C MET A 371 24.26 -21.01 5.21
N ALA A 372 23.53 -21.80 6.00
CA ALA A 372 24.07 -22.46 7.20
C ALA A 372 25.17 -23.49 6.84
N ILE A 373 24.96 -24.29 5.80
CA ILE A 373 25.83 -25.40 5.41
C ILE A 373 27.02 -24.91 4.59
N ASN A 374 26.75 -24.11 3.54
CA ASN A 374 27.78 -23.68 2.58
C ASN A 374 28.51 -22.41 3.05
N ASN A 375 28.26 -21.92 4.25
CA ASN A 375 28.81 -20.68 4.79
C ASN A 375 28.73 -19.49 3.81
N LYS A 376 27.59 -19.43 3.09
CA LYS A 376 27.31 -18.43 2.07
C LYS A 376 27.27 -17.04 2.69
N ASP A 377 27.76 -16.04 2.00
CA ASP A 377 27.67 -14.67 2.45
C ASP A 377 26.21 -14.19 2.58
N PRO A 378 25.90 -13.37 3.60
CA PRO A 378 24.57 -12.81 3.77
C PRO A 378 24.20 -11.91 2.57
N ASN A 379 22.89 -11.86 2.29
CA ASN A 379 22.40 -10.96 1.24
C ASN A 379 22.68 -9.50 1.62
N ASP A 380 23.31 -8.77 0.72
CA ASP A 380 23.53 -7.34 0.89
C ASP A 380 22.19 -6.58 0.77
N LYS A 381 21.75 -6.02 1.91
CA LYS A 381 20.52 -5.22 1.98
C LYS A 381 20.73 -3.81 1.44
N ASP A 382 21.97 -3.34 1.41
CA ASP A 382 22.32 -1.98 0.99
C ASP A 382 22.49 -1.87 -0.51
N HIS A 383 22.65 -3.00 -1.20
CA HIS A 383 22.69 -3.03 -2.66
C HIS A 383 21.38 -2.51 -3.27
N TYR A 384 21.46 -1.54 -4.18
CA TYR A 384 20.29 -0.91 -4.81
C TYR A 384 19.35 -1.88 -5.55
N ALA A 385 19.83 -3.03 -5.99
CA ALA A 385 18.97 -4.09 -6.53
C ALA A 385 17.93 -4.60 -5.52
N ASN A 386 18.22 -4.48 -4.22
CA ASN A 386 17.36 -4.93 -3.12
C ASN A 386 16.49 -3.81 -2.54
N LYS A 387 16.58 -2.59 -3.07
CA LYS A 387 15.84 -1.43 -2.63
C LYS A 387 14.91 -0.90 -3.72
N ARG A 388 13.87 -0.19 -3.31
CA ARG A 388 12.94 0.53 -4.19
C ARG A 388 12.72 1.92 -3.64
N VAL A 389 12.72 2.92 -4.54
CA VAL A 389 12.39 4.29 -4.19
C VAL A 389 10.88 4.45 -4.28
N ARG A 390 10.28 4.96 -3.21
CA ARG A 390 8.85 5.30 -3.14
C ARG A 390 8.70 6.80 -3.29
N LEU A 391 7.99 7.21 -4.31
CA LEU A 391 7.72 8.60 -4.65
C LEU A 391 6.37 9.07 -4.07
N ALA A 392 6.02 10.32 -4.33
CA ALA A 392 4.79 10.92 -3.83
C ALA A 392 3.54 10.12 -4.19
N GLY A 393 3.44 9.60 -5.42
CA GLY A 393 2.31 8.78 -5.86
C GLY A 393 2.15 7.49 -5.06
N ASP A 394 3.25 6.78 -4.77
CA ASP A 394 3.23 5.56 -3.97
C ASP A 394 2.77 5.83 -2.52
N LEU A 395 3.20 6.96 -1.97
CA LEU A 395 2.85 7.37 -0.61
C LEU A 395 1.37 7.77 -0.51
N ILE A 396 0.88 8.54 -1.47
CA ILE A 396 -0.54 8.93 -1.56
C ILE A 396 -1.42 7.71 -1.84
N GLU A 397 -0.98 6.76 -2.65
CA GLU A 397 -1.68 5.50 -2.90
C GLU A 397 -1.95 4.73 -1.61
N ASP A 398 -0.90 4.51 -0.79
CA ASP A 398 -1.06 3.81 0.49
C ASP A 398 -2.01 4.54 1.44
N LEU A 399 -1.88 5.87 1.51
CA LEU A 399 -2.72 6.70 2.37
C LEU A 399 -4.18 6.67 1.91
N PHE A 400 -4.42 6.82 0.61
CA PHE A 400 -5.76 6.76 0.02
C PHE A 400 -6.41 5.39 0.25
N ARG A 401 -5.67 4.29 0.03
CA ARG A 401 -6.14 2.92 0.26
C ARG A 401 -6.66 2.72 1.68
N VAL A 402 -5.86 3.09 2.68
CA VAL A 402 -6.25 2.94 4.09
C VAL A 402 -7.42 3.86 4.46
N SER A 403 -7.45 5.08 3.90
CA SER A 403 -8.54 6.02 4.13
C SER A 403 -9.84 5.56 3.50
N LEU A 404 -9.79 5.02 2.27
CA LEU A 404 -10.96 4.48 1.58
C LEU A 404 -11.50 3.22 2.26
N GLN A 405 -10.62 2.33 2.74
CA GLN A 405 -11.04 1.16 3.53
C GLN A 405 -11.76 1.56 4.82
N GLN A 406 -11.29 2.62 5.47
CA GLN A 406 -11.95 3.15 6.66
C GLN A 406 -13.31 3.76 6.33
N LEU A 407 -13.40 4.56 5.27
CA LEU A 407 -14.65 5.11 4.77
C LEU A 407 -15.67 4.02 4.41
N ALA A 408 -15.21 2.95 3.74
CA ALA A 408 -16.06 1.83 3.34
C ALA A 408 -16.60 1.04 4.55
N ARG A 409 -15.78 0.85 5.60
CA ARG A 409 -16.24 0.24 6.86
C ARG A 409 -17.24 1.13 7.59
N ASP A 410 -16.99 2.44 7.61
CA ASP A 410 -17.93 3.40 8.18
C ASP A 410 -19.25 3.42 7.42
N LEU A 411 -19.19 3.42 6.09
CA LEU A 411 -20.38 3.35 5.24
C LEU A 411 -21.17 2.06 5.49
N LYS A 412 -20.49 0.89 5.57
CA LYS A 412 -21.11 -0.39 5.92
C LYS A 412 -21.88 -0.26 7.25
N TYR A 413 -21.23 0.22 8.30
CA TYR A 413 -21.83 0.40 9.63
C TYR A 413 -23.04 1.36 9.59
N GLN A 414 -22.94 2.48 8.87
CA GLN A 414 -24.07 3.44 8.78
C GLN A 414 -25.25 2.85 8.00
N LEU A 415 -25.01 2.12 6.92
CA LEU A 415 -26.05 1.45 6.15
C LEU A 415 -26.77 0.38 6.98
N GLU A 416 -26.04 -0.47 7.70
CA GLU A 416 -26.62 -1.46 8.63
C GLU A 416 -27.45 -0.79 9.72
N ARG A 417 -26.96 0.30 10.30
CA ARG A 417 -27.70 1.09 11.29
C ARG A 417 -28.98 1.72 10.73
N HIS A 418 -28.95 2.23 9.49
CA HIS A 418 -30.14 2.77 8.81
C HIS A 418 -31.15 1.67 8.50
N HIS A 419 -30.68 0.50 8.02
CA HIS A 419 -31.53 -0.66 7.77
C HIS A 419 -32.27 -1.13 9.05
N ASN A 420 -31.52 -1.33 10.14
CA ASN A 420 -32.08 -1.74 11.44
C ASN A 420 -33.09 -0.75 12.00
N ARG A 421 -33.00 0.54 11.63
CA ARG A 421 -33.95 1.58 11.99
C ARG A 421 -35.09 1.76 10.97
N LYS A 422 -35.19 0.88 9.96
CA LYS A 422 -36.16 0.95 8.86
C LYS A 422 -36.20 2.30 8.14
N ARG A 423 -35.03 2.94 7.99
CA ARG A 423 -34.83 4.18 7.25
C ARG A 423 -34.49 3.88 5.79
N GLU A 424 -34.76 4.85 4.91
CA GLU A 424 -34.37 4.75 3.51
C GLU A 424 -32.85 4.61 3.36
N LEU A 425 -32.38 3.64 2.57
CA LEU A 425 -30.98 3.38 2.30
C LEU A 425 -30.53 4.25 1.13
N LYS A 426 -30.02 5.43 1.43
CA LYS A 426 -29.37 6.33 0.47
C LYS A 426 -27.91 6.51 0.87
N ILE A 427 -26.99 6.25 -0.05
CA ILE A 427 -25.54 6.37 0.21
C ILE A 427 -25.17 7.81 0.56
N ASN A 428 -25.71 8.79 -0.16
CA ASN A 428 -25.47 10.21 0.13
C ASN A 428 -25.82 10.62 1.56
N SER A 429 -26.82 10.00 2.19
CA SER A 429 -27.22 10.32 3.57
C SER A 429 -26.40 9.56 4.62
N CYS A 430 -25.82 8.44 4.26
CA CYS A 430 -25.06 7.57 5.15
C CYS A 430 -23.55 7.84 5.10
N LEU A 431 -23.06 8.38 3.99
CA LEU A 431 -21.64 8.61 3.76
C LEU A 431 -21.16 9.87 4.47
N ARG A 432 -19.99 9.78 5.13
CA ARG A 432 -19.33 10.89 5.80
C ARG A 432 -18.01 11.25 5.10
N PRO A 433 -18.01 12.28 4.24
CA PRO A 433 -16.82 12.67 3.47
C PRO A 433 -15.62 13.09 4.33
N ASP A 434 -15.89 13.57 5.55
CA ASP A 434 -14.85 14.02 6.48
C ASP A 434 -13.92 12.90 6.93
N VAL A 435 -14.39 11.64 6.96
CA VAL A 435 -13.55 10.49 7.36
C VAL A 435 -12.35 10.33 6.45
N LEU A 436 -12.54 10.44 5.14
CA LEU A 436 -11.45 10.37 4.16
C LEU A 436 -10.62 11.63 4.17
N THR A 437 -11.26 12.79 4.10
CA THR A 437 -10.62 14.10 4.04
C THR A 437 -9.71 14.35 5.24
N SER A 438 -10.24 14.18 6.46
CA SER A 438 -9.49 14.44 7.69
C SER A 438 -8.26 13.55 7.83
N LYS A 439 -8.35 12.29 7.42
CA LYS A 439 -7.23 11.35 7.50
C LYS A 439 -6.09 11.72 6.55
N ILE A 440 -6.42 12.08 5.31
CA ILE A 440 -5.44 12.54 4.32
C ILE A 440 -4.80 13.86 4.78
N MET A 441 -5.62 14.80 5.23
CA MET A 441 -5.17 16.09 5.72
C MET A 441 -4.26 15.96 6.94
N HIS A 442 -4.62 15.12 7.90
CA HIS A 442 -3.83 14.88 9.09
C HIS A 442 -2.43 14.33 8.73
N ALA A 443 -2.35 13.33 7.86
CA ALA A 443 -1.09 12.75 7.43
C ALA A 443 -0.18 13.79 6.75
N LEU A 444 -0.73 14.59 5.83
CA LEU A 444 0.03 15.66 5.15
C LEU A 444 0.43 16.79 6.10
N ALA A 445 -0.42 17.15 7.06
CA ALA A 445 -0.15 18.23 8.00
C ALA A 445 0.89 17.84 9.07
N THR A 446 0.89 16.59 9.54
CA THR A 446 1.77 16.14 10.64
C THR A 446 3.03 15.41 10.14
N GLY A 447 2.98 14.85 8.94
CA GLY A 447 4.03 13.98 8.41
C GLY A 447 3.99 12.55 8.94
N ASN A 448 2.97 12.19 9.75
CA ASN A 448 2.76 10.83 10.22
C ASN A 448 2.01 10.01 9.16
N TRP A 449 2.64 8.92 8.74
CA TRP A 449 2.16 8.13 7.60
C TRP A 449 1.75 6.72 7.99
N VAL A 450 1.09 6.06 7.05
CA VAL A 450 0.70 4.64 7.17
C VAL A 450 1.92 3.77 7.46
N GLY A 451 1.76 2.80 8.37
CA GLY A 451 2.83 1.88 8.77
C GLY A 451 3.79 2.44 9.85
N GLY A 452 3.36 3.47 10.61
CA GLY A 452 4.14 4.02 11.72
C GLY A 452 5.35 4.85 11.27
N ARG A 453 5.33 5.35 10.05
CA ARG A 453 6.38 6.21 9.49
C ARG A 453 6.13 7.66 9.90
N SER A 454 7.17 8.40 10.22
CA SER A 454 7.13 9.83 10.55
C SER A 454 8.07 10.64 9.67
N GLY A 455 7.81 11.94 9.54
CA GLY A 455 8.64 12.84 8.75
C GLY A 455 8.51 12.69 7.24
N VAL A 456 7.43 12.04 6.76
CA VAL A 456 7.16 11.83 5.33
C VAL A 456 6.75 13.13 4.65
N SER A 457 5.92 13.93 5.31
CA SER A 457 5.57 15.29 4.87
C SER A 457 6.32 16.30 5.73
N GLN A 458 7.02 17.21 5.08
CA GLN A 458 7.82 18.27 5.72
C GLN A 458 7.41 19.64 5.17
N LEU A 459 7.62 20.69 5.99
CA LEU A 459 7.47 22.07 5.50
C LEU A 459 8.53 22.33 4.43
N LEU A 460 8.10 22.87 3.29
CA LEU A 460 9.03 23.19 2.21
C LEU A 460 9.99 24.31 2.64
N ASP A 461 11.27 24.06 2.48
CA ASP A 461 12.31 25.06 2.73
C ASP A 461 12.32 26.10 1.58
N ARG A 462 12.03 27.35 1.92
CA ARG A 462 12.01 28.50 0.98
C ARG A 462 13.14 29.48 1.25
N THR A 463 14.19 29.08 1.96
CA THR A 463 15.32 29.95 2.23
C THR A 463 15.98 30.45 0.95
N THR A 464 16.21 29.54 0.00
CA THR A 464 16.68 29.86 -1.36
C THR A 464 15.96 28.97 -2.38
N TYR A 465 16.01 29.33 -3.65
CA TYR A 465 15.49 28.50 -4.74
C TYR A 465 16.15 27.10 -4.75
N LEU A 466 17.46 27.04 -4.56
CA LEU A 466 18.21 25.79 -4.55
C LEU A 466 17.88 24.95 -3.32
N SER A 467 17.63 25.54 -2.15
CA SER A 467 17.21 24.79 -0.95
C SER A 467 15.84 24.18 -1.15
N ALA A 468 14.89 24.91 -1.73
CA ALA A 468 13.56 24.39 -2.09
C ALA A 468 13.65 23.23 -3.08
N LEU A 469 14.45 23.38 -4.14
CA LEU A 469 14.66 22.34 -5.13
C LEU A 469 15.33 21.10 -4.54
N SER A 470 16.36 21.28 -3.73
CA SER A 470 17.03 20.19 -3.01
C SER A 470 16.08 19.46 -2.07
N HIS A 471 15.21 20.20 -1.37
CA HIS A 471 14.22 19.61 -0.48
C HIS A 471 13.19 18.75 -1.22
N MET A 472 12.68 19.20 -2.37
CA MET A 472 11.77 18.44 -3.22
C MET A 472 12.41 17.18 -3.84
N ARG A 473 13.73 17.14 -3.96
CA ARG A 473 14.53 16.02 -4.48
C ARG A 473 15.15 15.14 -3.40
N ARG A 474 14.89 15.45 -2.14
CA ARG A 474 15.44 14.72 -1.00
C ARG A 474 14.91 13.29 -0.96
N VAL A 475 15.82 12.36 -0.66
CA VAL A 475 15.50 10.95 -0.42
C VAL A 475 15.88 10.62 1.02
N THR A 476 15.01 9.93 1.74
CA THR A 476 15.28 9.44 3.08
C THR A 476 15.29 7.92 3.09
N SER A 477 16.19 7.35 3.90
CA SER A 477 16.24 5.91 4.17
C SER A 477 15.76 5.69 5.61
N PRO A 478 14.51 5.21 5.82
CA PRO A 478 13.98 5.05 7.16
C PRO A 478 14.73 3.94 7.90
N LEU A 479 15.29 4.28 9.07
CA LEU A 479 15.87 3.32 9.98
C LEU A 479 14.77 2.41 10.54
N VAL A 480 14.78 1.14 10.16
CA VAL A 480 13.95 0.15 10.83
C VAL A 480 14.66 -0.21 12.14
N ARG A 481 14.07 0.14 13.29
CA ARG A 481 14.63 -0.08 14.64
C ARG A 481 15.09 -1.52 14.93
N SER A 482 14.66 -2.49 14.10
CA SER A 482 15.03 -3.90 14.23
C SER A 482 16.29 -4.30 13.44
N GLN A 483 16.98 -3.37 12.79
CA GLN A 483 18.22 -3.66 12.06
C GLN A 483 19.43 -3.17 12.88
N PRO A 484 20.19 -4.09 13.52
CA PRO A 484 21.29 -3.70 14.40
C PRO A 484 22.53 -3.13 13.68
N HIS A 485 22.60 -3.23 12.39
CA HIS A 485 23.69 -2.72 11.56
C HIS A 485 23.15 -1.96 10.36
N PHE A 486 22.58 -0.81 10.64
CA PHE A 486 22.45 0.22 9.64
C PHE A 486 23.72 1.10 9.73
N GLU A 487 24.85 0.57 9.38
CA GLU A 487 25.86 1.40 8.77
C GLU A 487 25.31 1.76 7.41
N ALA A 488 24.90 3.00 7.28
CA ALA A 488 24.42 3.56 6.02
C ALA A 488 25.59 3.60 5.02
N VAL A 489 25.89 2.48 4.45
CA VAL A 489 26.95 2.33 3.46
C VAL A 489 26.42 2.59 2.05
N SER A 490 25.53 3.56 1.93
CA SER A 490 25.25 4.19 0.63
C SER A 490 26.55 4.75 0.01
N TYR A 491 27.53 5.06 0.82
CA TYR A 491 28.82 5.58 0.36
C TYR A 491 29.66 4.56 -0.40
N THR A 492 29.64 3.28 -0.10
CA THR A 492 30.44 2.26 -0.82
C THR A 492 29.95 2.01 -2.23
N HIS A 493 28.66 2.27 -2.49
CA HIS A 493 28.06 2.10 -3.82
C HIS A 493 27.89 3.42 -4.58
N LEU A 494 28.04 4.56 -3.91
CA LEU A 494 27.99 5.90 -4.49
C LEU A 494 29.36 6.50 -4.77
N THR A 495 30.42 6.00 -4.18
CA THR A 495 31.78 6.36 -4.57
C THR A 495 32.07 5.73 -5.91
N LEU A 496 31.97 6.53 -6.97
CA LEU A 496 32.72 6.24 -8.18
C LEU A 496 34.15 5.93 -7.76
N PRO A 497 34.78 4.90 -8.33
CA PRO A 497 36.18 4.64 -8.10
C PRO A 497 36.99 5.85 -8.60
N THR A 498 37.26 6.78 -7.71
CA THR A 498 38.19 7.90 -7.93
C THR A 498 39.59 7.46 -7.61
N LYS A 499 39.98 6.27 -8.05
CA LYS A 499 41.38 5.89 -8.15
C LYS A 499 41.62 5.54 -9.62
N ALA A 500 41.97 6.58 -10.36
CA ALA A 500 42.85 6.43 -11.49
C ALA A 500 44.29 6.25 -10.98
#